data_9d68027db5cd1c6013b5a49a3e680850
#
_entry.id   9d68027db5cd1c6013b5a49a3e680850
#
_cell.length_a   1.000
_cell.length_b   1.000
_cell.length_c   1.000
_cell.angle_alpha   90.00
_cell.angle_beta   90.00
_cell.angle_gamma   90.00
#
_symmetry.space_group_name_H-M   'P 1'
#
loop_
_entity.id
_entity.type
_entity.pdbx_description
1 polymer ?
#
loop_
_entity_poly.entity_id
_entity_poly.type
_entity_poly.pdbx_seq_one_letter_code
_entity_poly.pdbx_strand_id
1 'polypeptide(L)'
;MNKAGLIELVGSSALPSALKVYLRGVLAANLPSTLREALKKDPEGFLAGAGGLLREASLALGCAGDEALSRSGFDANNLAPDRLEAALAEMLALVFLRSEGFSRLGFIGRGSGKTADISAARGGLRYAFEVCSARTGAADLSVDFLELKYDKKIRQARASGKKGGLDRAVFILVSGPLFFSGFRPDGRLAGLARGLYERKNRPPATHLCLLAGGGAAVFPEWEG
;
A
#
# COMPACT_ATOMS: atom_id res chain seq x y z
N MET A 1 -26.10 12.27 -1.41
CA MET A 1 -25.46 13.55 -1.84
C MET A 1 -25.29 13.53 -3.34
N ASN A 2 -25.54 14.65 -4.03
CA ASN A 2 -25.32 14.74 -5.48
C ASN A 2 -23.83 14.98 -5.81
N LYS A 3 -23.47 14.92 -7.11
CA LYS A 3 -22.10 15.09 -7.58
C LYS A 3 -21.47 16.43 -7.20
N ALA A 4 -22.23 17.53 -7.28
CA ALA A 4 -21.73 18.86 -6.95
C ALA A 4 -21.37 18.96 -5.44
N GLY A 5 -22.25 18.46 -4.58
CA GLY A 5 -21.99 18.43 -3.14
C GLY A 5 -20.80 17.55 -2.75
N LEU A 6 -20.56 16.44 -3.46
CA LEU A 6 -19.34 15.62 -3.25
C LEU A 6 -18.07 16.38 -3.64
N ILE A 7 -18.09 17.10 -4.76
CA ILE A 7 -16.95 17.90 -5.22
C ILE A 7 -16.63 19.02 -4.22
N GLU A 8 -17.66 19.69 -3.69
CA GLU A 8 -17.52 20.72 -2.69
C GLU A 8 -16.96 20.14 -1.37
N LEU A 9 -17.52 19.05 -0.88
CA LEU A 9 -17.07 18.34 0.32
C LEU A 9 -15.59 17.93 0.22
N VAL A 10 -15.17 17.36 -0.91
CA VAL A 10 -13.76 17.04 -1.17
C VAL A 10 -12.91 18.32 -1.15
N GLY A 11 -13.39 19.41 -1.76
CA GLY A 11 -12.68 20.69 -1.80
C GLY A 11 -12.43 21.30 -0.43
N SER A 12 -13.44 21.25 0.46
CA SER A 12 -13.37 21.81 1.82
C SER A 12 -12.70 20.87 2.85
N SER A 13 -12.44 19.60 2.50
CA SER A 13 -11.82 18.62 3.40
C SER A 13 -10.38 18.99 3.79
N ALA A 14 -9.85 18.37 4.84
CA ALA A 14 -8.46 18.51 5.27
C ALA A 14 -7.46 17.62 4.49
N LEU A 15 -7.87 17.03 3.36
CA LEU A 15 -6.99 16.20 2.54
C LEU A 15 -5.86 17.01 1.89
N PRO A 16 -4.71 16.40 1.58
CA PRO A 16 -3.66 16.99 0.76
C PRO A 16 -4.17 17.50 -0.59
N SER A 17 -3.56 18.56 -1.10
CA SER A 17 -4.00 19.24 -2.33
C SER A 17 -4.02 18.32 -3.54
N ALA A 18 -2.98 17.49 -3.70
CA ALA A 18 -2.89 16.51 -4.79
C ALA A 18 -4.06 15.52 -4.77
N LEU A 19 -4.45 15.03 -3.58
CA LEU A 19 -5.58 14.11 -3.46
C LEU A 19 -6.92 14.78 -3.76
N LYS A 20 -7.12 16.03 -3.33
CA LYS A 20 -8.33 16.82 -3.70
C LYS A 20 -8.45 16.99 -5.21
N VAL A 21 -7.35 17.35 -5.89
CA VAL A 21 -7.32 17.51 -7.34
C VAL A 21 -7.73 16.20 -8.03
N TYR A 22 -7.13 15.09 -7.65
CA TYR A 22 -7.45 13.77 -8.21
C TYR A 22 -8.92 13.38 -8.00
N LEU A 23 -9.42 13.43 -6.76
CA LEU A 23 -10.80 13.03 -6.44
C LEU A 23 -11.83 13.90 -7.17
N ARG A 24 -11.60 15.21 -7.25
CA ARG A 24 -12.46 16.13 -8.02
C ARG A 24 -12.43 15.79 -9.52
N GLY A 25 -11.26 15.47 -10.06
CA GLY A 25 -11.10 15.02 -11.45
C GLY A 25 -11.88 13.75 -11.75
N VAL A 26 -11.74 12.70 -10.92
CA VAL A 26 -12.47 11.43 -11.05
C VAL A 26 -13.99 11.62 -10.94
N LEU A 27 -14.44 12.45 -9.99
CA LEU A 27 -15.86 12.80 -9.84
C LEU A 27 -16.38 13.57 -11.06
N ALA A 28 -15.62 14.56 -11.55
CA ALA A 28 -15.99 15.37 -12.70
C ALA A 28 -16.11 14.53 -13.98
N ALA A 29 -15.10 13.70 -14.27
CA ALA A 29 -15.04 12.84 -15.46
C ALA A 29 -15.95 11.61 -15.38
N ASN A 30 -16.62 11.37 -14.24
CA ASN A 30 -17.49 10.20 -14.03
C ASN A 30 -16.81 8.84 -14.29
N LEU A 31 -15.50 8.75 -14.01
CA LEU A 31 -14.74 7.52 -14.25
C LEU A 31 -15.12 6.41 -13.26
N PRO A 32 -15.18 5.15 -13.71
CA PRO A 32 -15.39 4.02 -12.81
C PRO A 32 -14.17 3.86 -11.87
N SER A 33 -14.40 3.79 -10.56
CA SER A 33 -13.35 3.58 -9.55
C SER A 33 -13.99 3.03 -8.29
N THR A 34 -13.36 2.04 -7.68
CA THR A 34 -13.79 1.49 -6.39
C THR A 34 -13.76 2.55 -5.28
N LEU A 35 -12.77 3.44 -5.32
CA LEU A 35 -12.67 4.55 -4.36
C LEU A 35 -13.77 5.61 -4.59
N ARG A 36 -14.15 5.87 -5.84
CA ARG A 36 -15.29 6.74 -6.12
C ARG A 36 -16.60 6.18 -5.57
N GLU A 37 -16.83 4.89 -5.70
CA GLU A 37 -18.02 4.25 -5.15
C GLU A 37 -17.98 4.22 -3.61
N ALA A 38 -16.81 4.01 -3.00
CA ALA A 38 -16.63 4.13 -1.56
C ALA A 38 -16.90 5.57 -1.07
N LEU A 39 -16.36 6.57 -1.77
CA LEU A 39 -16.60 7.98 -1.46
C LEU A 39 -18.09 8.37 -1.60
N LYS A 40 -18.80 7.82 -2.56
CA LYS A 40 -20.25 8.06 -2.70
C LYS A 40 -21.08 7.40 -1.60
N LYS A 41 -20.68 6.19 -1.20
CA LYS A 41 -21.37 5.39 -0.19
C LYS A 41 -21.25 6.00 1.20
N ASP A 42 -20.05 6.43 1.56
CA ASP A 42 -19.72 7.03 2.87
C ASP A 42 -18.66 8.13 2.68
N PRO A 43 -19.10 9.36 2.31
CA PRO A 43 -18.17 10.45 2.03
C PRO A 43 -17.32 10.88 3.22
N GLU A 44 -17.94 11.01 4.39
CA GLU A 44 -17.25 11.46 5.60
C GLU A 44 -16.27 10.42 6.12
N GLY A 45 -16.68 9.17 6.20
CA GLY A 45 -15.81 8.05 6.58
C GLY A 45 -14.65 7.87 5.60
N PHE A 46 -14.89 8.02 4.28
CA PHE A 46 -13.84 7.98 3.29
C PHE A 46 -12.81 9.10 3.48
N LEU A 47 -13.26 10.35 3.62
CA LEU A 47 -12.38 11.52 3.77
C LEU A 47 -11.59 11.45 5.08
N ALA A 48 -12.24 11.06 6.17
CA ALA A 48 -11.60 10.87 7.47
C ALA A 48 -10.55 9.76 7.43
N GLY A 49 -10.90 8.61 6.83
CA GLY A 49 -10.02 7.47 6.69
C GLY A 49 -8.79 7.77 5.83
N ALA A 50 -9.00 8.38 4.66
CA ALA A 50 -7.91 8.79 3.77
C ALA A 50 -7.00 9.83 4.44
N GLY A 51 -7.57 10.83 5.10
CA GLY A 51 -6.82 11.84 5.85
C GLY A 51 -6.02 11.25 7.01
N GLY A 52 -6.62 10.31 7.75
CA GLY A 52 -5.95 9.56 8.81
C GLY A 52 -4.76 8.76 8.30
N LEU A 53 -4.96 7.95 7.26
CA LEU A 53 -3.90 7.15 6.64
C LEU A 53 -2.72 8.01 6.16
N LEU A 54 -3.02 9.11 5.45
CA LEU A 54 -1.97 10.00 4.95
C LEU A 54 -1.21 10.71 6.06
N ARG A 55 -1.88 11.09 7.15
CA ARG A 55 -1.22 11.66 8.31
C ARG A 55 -0.26 10.65 8.97
N GLU A 56 -0.68 9.42 9.19
CA GLU A 56 0.17 8.38 9.76
C GLU A 56 1.37 8.03 8.85
N ALA A 57 1.14 7.95 7.53
CA ALA A 57 2.22 7.74 6.56
C ALA A 57 3.20 8.91 6.53
N SER A 58 2.71 10.16 6.61
CA SER A 58 3.54 11.36 6.72
C SER A 58 4.42 11.35 7.95
N LEU A 59 3.87 10.94 9.10
CA LEU A 59 4.63 10.75 10.33
C LEU A 59 5.70 9.65 10.18
N ALA A 60 5.40 8.57 9.46
CA ALA A 60 6.37 7.50 9.21
C ALA A 60 7.53 7.97 8.32
N LEU A 61 7.26 8.88 7.37
CA LEU A 61 8.24 9.42 6.42
C LEU A 61 8.93 10.70 6.91
N GLY A 62 8.41 11.35 7.95
CA GLY A 62 8.89 12.65 8.43
C GLY A 62 8.66 13.79 7.41
N CYS A 63 7.57 13.76 6.64
CA CYS A 63 7.26 14.76 5.62
C CYS A 63 5.77 15.12 5.58
N ALA A 64 5.39 16.13 4.79
CA ALA A 64 3.98 16.53 4.60
C ALA A 64 3.22 15.54 3.70
N GLY A 65 1.87 15.53 3.78
CA GLY A 65 1.03 14.60 3.03
C GLY A 65 1.14 14.73 1.51
N ASP A 66 1.23 15.94 0.96
CA ASP A 66 1.45 16.15 -0.49
C ASP A 66 2.83 15.65 -0.92
N GLU A 67 3.85 15.81 -0.08
CA GLU A 67 5.18 15.27 -0.33
C GLU A 67 5.21 13.75 -0.25
N ALA A 68 4.52 13.13 0.71
CA ALA A 68 4.39 11.68 0.81
C ALA A 68 3.76 11.10 -0.48
N LEU A 69 2.65 11.69 -0.95
CA LEU A 69 2.01 11.30 -2.22
C LEU A 69 2.95 11.48 -3.42
N SER A 70 3.65 12.61 -3.51
CA SER A 70 4.61 12.84 -4.58
C SER A 70 5.74 11.80 -4.59
N ARG A 71 6.29 11.47 -3.42
CA ARG A 71 7.36 10.47 -3.27
C ARG A 71 6.92 9.06 -3.67
N SER A 72 5.63 8.70 -3.52
CA SER A 72 5.08 7.44 -4.05
C SER A 72 4.95 7.44 -5.57
N GLY A 73 5.22 8.57 -6.23
CA GLY A 73 5.02 8.76 -7.67
C GLY A 73 3.55 8.90 -8.04
N PHE A 74 2.69 9.29 -7.11
CA PHE A 74 1.30 9.65 -7.39
C PHE A 74 1.25 10.96 -8.18
N ASP A 75 0.55 10.93 -9.30
CA ASP A 75 0.26 12.10 -10.13
C ASP A 75 -1.25 12.37 -10.09
N ALA A 76 -1.62 13.51 -9.51
CA ALA A 76 -3.01 13.93 -9.34
C ALA A 76 -3.75 14.16 -10.66
N ASN A 77 -3.04 14.41 -11.76
CA ASN A 77 -3.62 14.61 -13.09
C ASN A 77 -3.79 13.28 -13.86
N ASN A 78 -3.15 12.22 -13.42
CA ASN A 78 -3.30 10.91 -14.03
C ASN A 78 -4.52 10.18 -13.44
N LEU A 79 -5.67 10.35 -14.06
CA LEU A 79 -6.94 9.75 -13.64
C LEU A 79 -7.10 8.27 -14.02
N ALA A 80 -6.04 7.59 -14.46
CA ALA A 80 -6.10 6.16 -14.75
C ALA A 80 -6.58 5.36 -13.53
N PRO A 81 -7.41 4.31 -13.73
CA PRO A 81 -7.85 3.45 -12.66
C PRO A 81 -6.66 2.89 -11.86
N ASP A 82 -6.88 2.63 -10.58
CA ASP A 82 -5.93 2.03 -9.64
C ASP A 82 -4.73 2.90 -9.22
N ARG A 83 -4.58 4.12 -9.72
CA ARG A 83 -3.46 4.99 -9.33
C ARG A 83 -3.52 5.40 -7.87
N LEU A 84 -4.70 5.81 -7.43
CA LEU A 84 -4.89 6.19 -6.03
C LEU A 84 -4.88 4.96 -5.12
N GLU A 85 -5.50 3.86 -5.52
CA GLU A 85 -5.48 2.60 -4.78
C GLU A 85 -4.05 2.11 -4.53
N ALA A 86 -3.19 2.18 -5.54
CA ALA A 86 -1.78 1.81 -5.41
C ALA A 86 -1.04 2.74 -4.43
N ALA A 87 -1.20 4.06 -4.56
CA ALA A 87 -0.57 5.01 -3.66
C ALA A 87 -1.04 4.84 -2.20
N LEU A 88 -2.35 4.65 -1.98
CA LEU A 88 -2.88 4.41 -0.64
C LEU A 88 -2.42 3.06 -0.07
N ALA A 89 -2.26 2.03 -0.89
CA ALA A 89 -1.70 0.74 -0.46
C ALA A 89 -0.23 0.88 -0.02
N GLU A 90 0.56 1.68 -0.73
CA GLU A 90 1.94 2.01 -0.33
C GLU A 90 1.96 2.80 1.01
N MET A 91 1.03 3.76 1.20
CA MET A 91 0.89 4.48 2.47
C MET A 91 0.51 3.53 3.61
N LEU A 92 -0.42 2.61 3.37
CA LEU A 92 -0.82 1.61 4.37
C LEU A 92 0.34 0.68 4.73
N ALA A 93 1.14 0.26 3.75
CA ALA A 93 2.34 -0.53 3.99
C ALA A 93 3.34 0.23 4.88
N LEU A 94 3.57 1.54 4.65
CA LEU A 94 4.44 2.36 5.50
C LEU A 94 3.94 2.42 6.95
N VAL A 95 2.63 2.61 7.15
CA VAL A 95 2.02 2.64 8.49
C VAL A 95 2.18 1.29 9.19
N PHE A 96 1.93 0.19 8.47
CA PHE A 96 2.16 -1.17 8.97
C PHE A 96 3.62 -1.39 9.37
N LEU A 97 4.56 -1.10 8.48
CA LEU A 97 5.99 -1.30 8.75
C LEU A 97 6.47 -0.49 9.97
N ARG A 98 5.95 0.73 10.14
CA ARG A 98 6.22 1.52 11.33
C ARG A 98 5.71 0.83 12.60
N SER A 99 4.49 0.29 12.58
CA SER A 99 3.93 -0.44 13.72
C SER A 99 4.69 -1.72 14.05
N GLU A 100 5.35 -2.33 13.04
CA GLU A 100 6.23 -3.49 13.18
C GLU A 100 7.65 -3.14 13.64
N GLY A 101 7.92 -1.87 13.98
CA GLY A 101 9.22 -1.43 14.50
C GLY A 101 10.29 -1.17 13.43
N PHE A 102 9.91 -1.06 12.16
CA PHE A 102 10.84 -0.63 11.12
C PHE A 102 11.20 0.85 11.26
N SER A 103 12.44 1.17 10.97
CA SER A 103 13.02 2.51 10.92
C SER A 103 13.53 2.84 9.51
N ARG A 104 13.95 4.10 9.30
CA ARG A 104 14.49 4.58 8.02
C ARG A 104 13.55 4.28 6.84
N LEU A 105 12.25 4.38 7.08
CA LEU A 105 11.22 4.20 6.08
C LEU A 105 11.36 5.25 4.97
N GLY A 106 11.28 4.82 3.73
CA GLY A 106 11.33 5.73 2.60
C GLY A 106 10.93 5.07 1.28
N PHE A 107 10.43 5.86 0.35
CA PHE A 107 10.24 5.41 -1.03
C PHE A 107 11.57 5.29 -1.75
N ILE A 108 11.71 4.24 -2.54
CA ILE A 108 12.85 4.09 -3.45
C ILE A 108 12.56 4.91 -4.70
N GLY A 109 13.43 5.88 -5.01
CA GLY A 109 13.26 6.75 -6.17
C GLY A 109 13.09 5.95 -7.46
N ARG A 110 12.09 6.30 -8.26
CA ARG A 110 11.84 5.71 -9.58
C ARG A 110 12.93 6.15 -10.57
N GLY A 111 14.06 5.44 -10.57
CA GLY A 111 15.08 5.62 -11.58
C GLY A 111 14.70 4.96 -12.92
N SER A 112 15.65 4.88 -13.87
CA SER A 112 15.50 4.30 -15.22
C SER A 112 15.26 2.77 -15.24
N GLY A 113 14.71 2.18 -14.18
CA GLY A 113 14.44 0.74 -14.09
C GLY A 113 13.30 0.40 -13.13
N LYS A 114 12.84 -0.84 -13.18
CA LYS A 114 11.89 -1.36 -12.21
C LYS A 114 12.59 -1.50 -10.86
N THR A 115 12.19 -0.68 -9.89
CA THR A 115 12.68 -0.69 -8.50
C THR A 115 11.55 -1.10 -7.57
N ALA A 116 11.88 -1.59 -6.37
CA ALA A 116 10.92 -1.77 -5.29
C ALA A 116 10.31 -0.41 -4.87
N ASP A 117 9.18 -0.46 -4.21
CA ASP A 117 8.43 0.75 -3.83
C ASP A 117 9.00 1.39 -2.56
N ILE A 118 9.32 0.60 -1.54
CA ILE A 118 9.73 1.08 -0.21
C ILE A 118 11.05 0.43 0.22
N SER A 119 11.87 1.18 0.95
CA SER A 119 12.99 0.66 1.73
C SER A 119 12.81 0.97 3.22
N ALA A 120 13.29 0.09 4.08
CA ALA A 120 13.33 0.30 5.53
C ALA A 120 14.44 -0.54 6.18
N ALA A 121 14.66 -0.31 7.48
CA ALA A 121 15.63 -1.07 8.27
C ALA A 121 14.99 -1.61 9.56
N ARG A 122 15.38 -2.83 9.95
CA ARG A 122 15.02 -3.45 11.24
C ARG A 122 16.11 -4.45 11.66
N GLY A 123 16.46 -4.50 12.94
CA GLY A 123 17.44 -5.47 13.46
C GLY A 123 18.82 -5.40 12.79
N GLY A 124 19.24 -4.22 12.29
CA GLY A 124 20.48 -4.07 11.55
C GLY A 124 20.41 -4.47 10.07
N LEU A 125 19.31 -5.08 9.62
CA LEU A 125 19.07 -5.49 8.23
C LEU A 125 18.31 -4.40 7.48
N ARG A 126 18.56 -4.32 6.16
CA ARG A 126 17.85 -3.44 5.22
C ARG A 126 16.94 -4.24 4.32
N TYR A 127 15.74 -3.74 4.13
CA TYR A 127 14.66 -4.40 3.41
C TYR A 127 14.22 -3.61 2.18
N ALA A 128 13.90 -4.31 1.10
CA ALA A 128 13.21 -3.79 -0.08
C ALA A 128 11.80 -4.36 -0.15
N PHE A 129 10.80 -3.50 -0.21
CA PHE A 129 9.40 -3.89 -0.25
C PHE A 129 8.77 -3.54 -1.59
N GLU A 130 8.15 -4.52 -2.20
CA GLU A 130 7.29 -4.35 -3.37
C GLU A 130 5.84 -4.48 -2.92
N VAL A 131 5.08 -3.42 -3.09
CA VAL A 131 3.68 -3.34 -2.67
C VAL A 131 2.76 -3.63 -3.84
N CYS A 132 1.77 -4.44 -3.62
CA CYS A 132 0.74 -4.77 -4.60
C CYS A 132 -0.65 -4.52 -3.99
N SER A 133 -1.44 -3.64 -4.56
CA SER A 133 -2.85 -3.53 -4.21
C SER A 133 -3.68 -4.57 -4.97
N ALA A 134 -4.68 -5.15 -4.30
CA ALA A 134 -5.65 -6.03 -4.89
C ALA A 134 -7.07 -5.55 -4.57
N ARG A 135 -7.96 -5.55 -5.58
CA ARG A 135 -9.38 -5.20 -5.39
C ARG A 135 -10.19 -6.32 -4.76
N THR A 136 -9.61 -7.51 -4.70
CA THR A 136 -10.21 -8.70 -4.12
C THR A 136 -10.43 -8.52 -2.63
N GLY A 137 -11.57 -8.93 -2.10
CA GLY A 137 -11.83 -8.96 -0.66
C GLY A 137 -10.92 -9.94 0.07
N ALA A 138 -10.73 -9.76 1.38
CA ALA A 138 -9.92 -10.69 2.18
C ALA A 138 -10.42 -12.14 2.04
N ALA A 139 -11.74 -12.36 2.00
CA ALA A 139 -12.35 -13.69 1.90
C ALA A 139 -11.98 -14.43 0.60
N ASP A 140 -11.76 -13.70 -0.48
CA ASP A 140 -11.52 -14.25 -1.81
C ASP A 140 -10.04 -14.49 -2.12
N LEU A 141 -9.13 -14.15 -1.19
CA LEU A 141 -7.71 -14.43 -1.35
C LEU A 141 -7.45 -15.94 -1.33
N SER A 142 -6.69 -16.42 -2.30
CA SER A 142 -6.20 -17.79 -2.39
C SER A 142 -4.71 -17.83 -2.69
N VAL A 143 -4.08 -18.99 -2.45
CA VAL A 143 -2.64 -19.15 -2.75
C VAL A 143 -2.37 -18.97 -4.24
N ASP A 144 -3.26 -19.42 -5.12
CA ASP A 144 -3.10 -19.27 -6.59
C ASP A 144 -3.15 -17.80 -7.01
N PHE A 145 -4.08 -17.02 -6.45
CA PHE A 145 -4.14 -15.58 -6.68
C PHE A 145 -2.87 -14.87 -6.18
N LEU A 146 -2.40 -15.22 -5.00
CA LEU A 146 -1.18 -14.67 -4.42
C LEU A 146 0.04 -15.00 -5.27
N GLU A 147 0.15 -16.23 -5.76
CA GLU A 147 1.23 -16.70 -6.61
C GLU A 147 1.34 -15.87 -7.89
N LEU A 148 0.22 -15.65 -8.58
CA LEU A 148 0.18 -14.83 -9.79
C LEU A 148 0.70 -13.40 -9.54
N LYS A 149 0.34 -12.78 -8.41
CA LYS A 149 0.82 -11.45 -8.03
C LYS A 149 2.28 -11.44 -7.62
N TYR A 150 2.69 -12.42 -6.82
CA TYR A 150 4.05 -12.59 -6.33
C TYR A 150 5.06 -12.72 -7.48
N ASP A 151 4.84 -13.65 -8.41
CA ASP A 151 5.77 -13.92 -9.52
C ASP A 151 6.02 -12.71 -10.40
N LYS A 152 5.01 -11.85 -10.55
CA LYS A 152 5.13 -10.60 -11.30
C LYS A 152 5.97 -9.55 -10.58
N LYS A 153 5.88 -9.50 -9.25
CA LYS A 153 6.35 -8.38 -8.43
C LYS A 153 7.67 -8.63 -7.69
N ILE A 154 7.89 -9.82 -7.16
CA ILE A 154 9.06 -10.11 -6.30
C ILE A 154 10.40 -9.86 -7.00
N ARG A 155 10.45 -9.97 -8.33
CA ARG A 155 11.67 -9.69 -9.10
C ARG A 155 12.14 -8.25 -8.95
N GLN A 156 11.20 -7.30 -8.76
CA GLN A 156 11.51 -5.89 -8.56
C GLN A 156 12.18 -5.67 -7.20
N ALA A 157 11.61 -6.24 -6.11
CA ALA A 157 12.21 -6.17 -4.78
C ALA A 157 13.62 -6.78 -4.76
N ARG A 158 13.81 -7.95 -5.36
CA ARG A 158 15.11 -8.62 -5.44
C ARG A 158 16.14 -7.85 -6.27
N ALA A 159 15.73 -7.24 -7.37
CA ALA A 159 16.60 -6.43 -8.20
C ALA A 159 17.07 -5.17 -7.46
N SER A 160 16.18 -4.51 -6.73
CA SER A 160 16.50 -3.36 -5.87
C SER A 160 17.42 -3.77 -4.73
N GLY A 161 17.20 -4.95 -4.13
CA GLY A 161 18.07 -5.52 -3.11
C GLY A 161 19.52 -5.60 -3.57
N LYS A 162 19.77 -6.19 -4.74
CA LYS A 162 21.12 -6.34 -5.31
C LYS A 162 21.79 -4.99 -5.59
N LYS A 163 21.07 -4.04 -6.18
CA LYS A 163 21.62 -2.71 -6.55
C LYS A 163 21.83 -1.80 -5.34
N GLY A 164 20.93 -1.84 -4.37
CA GLY A 164 20.91 -0.96 -3.20
C GLY A 164 21.64 -1.53 -1.98
N GLY A 165 22.23 -2.72 -2.07
CA GLY A 165 22.82 -3.41 -0.91
C GLY A 165 21.79 -3.68 0.17
N LEU A 166 20.55 -4.02 -0.21
CA LEU A 166 19.46 -4.40 0.70
C LEU A 166 19.52 -5.91 0.97
N ASP A 167 19.29 -6.30 2.20
CA ASP A 167 19.54 -7.68 2.68
C ASP A 167 18.36 -8.60 2.44
N ARG A 168 17.15 -8.05 2.42
CA ARG A 168 15.90 -8.80 2.34
C ARG A 168 14.96 -8.21 1.28
N ALA A 169 14.24 -9.09 0.59
CA ALA A 169 13.18 -8.72 -0.33
C ALA A 169 11.82 -9.09 0.26
N VAL A 170 10.86 -8.18 0.20
CA VAL A 170 9.52 -8.40 0.73
C VAL A 170 8.46 -8.13 -0.33
N PHE A 171 7.52 -9.05 -0.46
CA PHE A 171 6.30 -8.83 -1.20
C PHE A 171 5.17 -8.51 -0.21
N ILE A 172 4.56 -7.35 -0.36
CA ILE A 172 3.39 -6.93 0.42
C ILE A 172 2.18 -6.94 -0.49
N LEU A 173 1.15 -7.70 -0.15
CA LEU A 173 -0.18 -7.60 -0.74
C LEU A 173 -1.11 -6.84 0.19
N VAL A 174 -1.71 -5.78 -0.32
CA VAL A 174 -2.78 -5.03 0.35
C VAL A 174 -4.10 -5.33 -0.33
N SER A 175 -5.11 -5.79 0.41
CA SER A 175 -6.39 -6.23 -0.12
C SER A 175 -7.57 -5.70 0.70
N GLY A 176 -8.69 -5.39 0.06
CA GLY A 176 -9.91 -4.93 0.70
C GLY A 176 -9.87 -3.46 1.11
N PRO A 177 -10.66 -3.08 2.13
CA PRO A 177 -10.71 -1.71 2.63
C PRO A 177 -9.34 -1.22 3.07
N LEU A 178 -8.97 0.01 2.66
CA LEU A 178 -7.69 0.63 2.99
C LEU A 178 -7.72 1.44 4.30
N PHE A 179 -8.92 1.68 4.85
CA PHE A 179 -9.12 2.51 6.02
C PHE A 179 -9.68 1.68 7.16
N PHE A 180 -8.87 1.47 8.19
CA PHE A 180 -9.23 0.75 9.40
C PHE A 180 -8.34 1.19 10.57
N SER A 181 -8.76 0.92 11.78
CA SER A 181 -8.01 1.26 13.00
C SER A 181 -7.11 0.10 13.42
N GLY A 182 -5.83 0.20 13.05
CA GLY A 182 -4.79 -0.74 13.49
C GLY A 182 -4.77 -2.07 12.75
N PHE A 183 -3.71 -2.83 13.00
CA PHE A 183 -3.49 -4.16 12.44
C PHE A 183 -3.65 -5.22 13.51
N ARG A 184 -4.21 -6.37 13.14
CA ARG A 184 -4.39 -7.52 14.03
C ARG A 184 -3.81 -8.76 13.37
N PRO A 185 -3.15 -9.65 14.12
CA PRO A 185 -2.75 -10.95 13.60
C PRO A 185 -3.94 -11.70 13.02
N ASP A 186 -3.77 -12.27 11.84
CA ASP A 186 -4.81 -13.04 11.14
C ASP A 186 -4.28 -14.42 10.74
N GLY A 187 -4.79 -15.47 11.39
CA GLY A 187 -4.34 -16.85 11.18
C GLY A 187 -4.62 -17.37 9.78
N ARG A 188 -5.69 -16.92 9.11
CA ARG A 188 -6.00 -17.30 7.73
C ARG A 188 -4.97 -16.66 6.77
N LEU A 189 -4.68 -15.38 6.93
CA LEU A 189 -3.64 -14.72 6.15
C LEU A 189 -2.27 -15.36 6.38
N ALA A 190 -1.95 -15.74 7.63
CA ALA A 190 -0.72 -16.47 7.96
C ALA A 190 -0.65 -17.83 7.24
N GLY A 191 -1.76 -18.57 7.19
CA GLY A 191 -1.85 -19.83 6.43
C GLY A 191 -1.62 -19.61 4.93
N LEU A 192 -2.21 -18.57 4.34
CA LEU A 192 -2.01 -18.23 2.93
C LEU A 192 -0.56 -17.81 2.62
N ALA A 193 0.05 -16.98 3.48
CA ALA A 193 1.44 -16.55 3.32
C ALA A 193 2.39 -17.75 3.41
N ARG A 194 2.21 -18.63 4.40
CA ARG A 194 2.98 -19.87 4.54
C ARG A 194 2.80 -20.78 3.32
N GLY A 195 1.57 -21.02 2.88
CA GLY A 195 1.29 -21.87 1.71
C GLY A 195 1.96 -21.35 0.43
N LEU A 196 1.95 -20.05 0.18
CA LEU A 196 2.68 -19.46 -0.93
C LEU A 196 4.20 -19.62 -0.77
N TYR A 197 4.74 -19.35 0.42
CA TYR A 197 6.17 -19.47 0.70
C TYR A 197 6.70 -20.87 0.45
N GLU A 198 5.97 -21.89 0.91
CA GLU A 198 6.29 -23.30 0.68
C GLU A 198 6.19 -23.68 -0.79
N ARG A 199 5.15 -23.24 -1.49
CA ARG A 199 4.97 -23.47 -2.94
C ARG A 199 6.11 -22.85 -3.76
N LYS A 200 6.71 -21.75 -3.29
CA LYS A 200 7.89 -21.12 -3.91
C LYS A 200 9.22 -21.70 -3.46
N ASN A 201 9.21 -22.89 -2.86
CA ASN A 201 10.41 -23.59 -2.36
C ASN A 201 11.21 -22.76 -1.35
N ARG A 202 10.51 -22.09 -0.44
CA ARG A 202 11.10 -21.35 0.69
C ARG A 202 12.19 -20.38 0.25
N PRO A 203 11.87 -19.36 -0.53
CA PRO A 203 12.88 -18.48 -1.13
C PRO A 203 13.71 -17.79 -0.03
N PRO A 204 15.05 -17.91 -0.07
CA PRO A 204 15.90 -17.33 0.96
C PRO A 204 15.81 -15.81 0.97
N ALA A 205 16.02 -15.20 2.13
CA ALA A 205 16.03 -13.75 2.32
C ALA A 205 14.77 -13.05 1.77
N THR A 206 13.62 -13.72 1.84
CA THR A 206 12.35 -13.22 1.31
C THR A 206 11.24 -13.40 2.33
N HIS A 207 10.44 -12.34 2.54
CA HIS A 207 9.24 -12.37 3.36
C HIS A 207 8.00 -12.10 2.51
N LEU A 208 6.88 -12.66 2.94
CA LEU A 208 5.55 -12.43 2.39
C LEU A 208 4.71 -11.72 3.45
N CYS A 209 4.15 -10.59 3.12
CA CYS A 209 3.29 -9.83 4.01
C CYS A 209 1.91 -9.68 3.37
N LEU A 210 0.86 -10.04 4.09
CA LEU A 210 -0.52 -9.91 3.65
C LEU A 210 -1.27 -8.98 4.59
N LEU A 211 -1.86 -7.92 4.05
CA LEU A 211 -2.65 -6.92 4.76
C LEU A 211 -4.06 -6.92 4.16
N ALA A 212 -5.08 -7.27 4.94
CA ALA A 212 -6.44 -7.33 4.42
C ALA A 212 -7.49 -7.02 5.50
N GLY A 213 -8.26 -5.94 5.30
CA GLY A 213 -9.38 -5.57 6.16
C GLY A 213 -9.03 -5.40 7.64
N GLY A 214 -7.84 -4.89 7.95
CA GLY A 214 -7.31 -4.78 9.31
C GLY A 214 -6.58 -6.04 9.83
N GLY A 215 -6.68 -7.17 9.12
CA GLY A 215 -5.84 -8.34 9.36
C GLY A 215 -4.44 -8.17 8.77
N ALA A 216 -3.42 -8.71 9.46
CA ALA A 216 -2.05 -8.72 8.99
C ALA A 216 -1.38 -10.08 9.26
N ALA A 217 -0.53 -10.51 8.34
CA ALA A 217 0.32 -11.67 8.52
C ALA A 217 1.64 -11.49 7.77
N VAL A 218 2.71 -11.99 8.37
CA VAL A 218 4.06 -12.03 7.78
C VAL A 218 4.59 -13.45 7.85
N PHE A 219 5.19 -13.92 6.78
CA PHE A 219 5.84 -15.23 6.76
C PHE A 219 7.06 -15.24 5.82
N PRO A 220 8.22 -15.75 6.24
CA PRO A 220 8.60 -15.96 7.63
C PRO A 220 8.47 -14.70 8.47
N GLU A 221 8.46 -14.83 9.79
CA GLU A 221 8.48 -13.67 10.70
C GLU A 221 9.71 -12.80 10.45
N TRP A 222 9.61 -11.52 10.83
CA TRP A 222 10.72 -10.60 10.70
C TRP A 222 11.93 -11.06 11.51
N GLU A 223 13.10 -10.95 10.90
CA GLU A 223 14.37 -11.20 11.60
C GLU A 223 14.78 -9.96 12.41
N GLY A 224 15.28 -10.17 13.61
CA GLY A 224 15.84 -9.12 14.50
C GLY A 224 14.87 -8.57 15.53
#